data_68f5a85a505eb88045631f7a45e248df
#
_entry.id   68f5a85a505eb88045631f7a45e248df
#
_cell.length_a   1.000
_cell.length_b   1.000
_cell.length_c   1.000
_cell.angle_alpha   90.00
_cell.angle_beta   90.00
_cell.angle_gamma   90.00
#
_symmetry.space_group_name_H-M   'P 1'
#
loop_
_entity.id
_entity.type
_entity.pdbx_description
1 polymer ?
#
loop_
_entity_poly.entity_id
_entity_poly.type
_entity_poly.pdbx_seq_one_letter_code
_entity_poly.pdbx_strand_id
1 'polypeptide(L)'
;MLTRRRRQFLDKIKKIYQETGKPVHYIAVAEALKVSKWTAYDVLLELEKEGFLERQYIVNSNEKTPGRSMVMFVPSPLAASLEGSGGNTSSFVLDWQQARARLLDALANLLPREAGQVAGELLQEMPGKTNPVITSAYTLTILLVYLKSLGERALQVVRSALDKASRPEAGLFLATGTGLGLAVNMLPQNPLAGQLAGYLNRLQEHIENLTGREHKLLLDFLHEALERVV
;
A
#
# COMPACT_ATOMS: atom_id res chain seq x y z
N MET A 1 -12.91 9.28 1.27
CA MET A 1 -13.73 8.49 0.32
C MET A 1 -13.90 9.32 -0.96
N LEU A 2 -13.42 8.84 -2.11
CA LEU A 2 -13.55 9.56 -3.39
C LEU A 2 -15.02 9.61 -3.81
N THR A 3 -15.61 10.80 -3.79
CA THR A 3 -16.96 10.99 -4.33
C THR A 3 -16.95 10.77 -5.84
N ARG A 4 -18.11 10.44 -6.45
CA ARG A 4 -18.26 10.27 -7.90
C ARG A 4 -17.70 11.48 -8.67
N ARG A 5 -17.87 12.68 -8.14
CA ARG A 5 -17.36 13.93 -8.74
C ARG A 5 -15.84 14.01 -8.68
N ARG A 6 -15.21 13.75 -7.52
CA ARG A 6 -13.74 13.74 -7.38
C ARG A 6 -13.09 12.70 -8.28
N ARG A 7 -13.70 11.54 -8.42
CA ARG A 7 -13.23 10.48 -9.33
C ARG A 7 -13.22 10.96 -10.78
N GLN A 8 -14.27 11.62 -11.23
CA GLN A 8 -14.35 12.18 -12.57
C GLN A 8 -13.22 13.18 -12.88
N PHE A 9 -12.83 13.98 -11.88
CA PHE A 9 -11.70 14.91 -12.00
C PHE A 9 -10.37 14.16 -12.05
N LEU A 10 -10.18 13.15 -11.20
CA LEU A 10 -8.98 12.33 -11.17
C LEU A 10 -8.79 11.59 -12.50
N ASP A 11 -9.82 10.96 -13.03
CA ASP A 11 -9.76 10.25 -14.30
C ASP A 11 -9.42 11.22 -15.45
N LYS A 12 -9.98 12.42 -15.42
CA LYS A 12 -9.71 13.43 -16.45
C LYS A 12 -8.27 13.95 -16.42
N ILE A 13 -7.74 14.28 -15.25
CA ILE A 13 -6.37 14.75 -15.14
C ILE A 13 -5.36 13.66 -15.51
N LYS A 14 -5.63 12.40 -15.13
CA LYS A 14 -4.82 11.25 -15.53
C LYS A 14 -4.76 11.10 -17.04
N LYS A 15 -5.91 11.18 -17.71
CA LYS A 15 -6.01 11.10 -19.18
C LYS A 15 -5.17 12.20 -19.85
N ILE A 16 -5.30 13.44 -19.40
CA ILE A 16 -4.52 14.57 -19.96
C ILE A 16 -3.02 14.35 -19.74
N TYR A 17 -2.64 13.87 -18.54
CA TYR A 17 -1.24 13.59 -18.22
C TYR A 17 -0.66 12.46 -19.07
N GLN A 18 -1.41 11.39 -19.31
CA GLN A 18 -1.00 10.28 -20.18
C GLN A 18 -0.82 10.71 -21.65
N GLU A 19 -1.71 11.57 -22.14
CA GLU A 19 -1.66 12.09 -23.51
C GLU A 19 -0.51 13.08 -23.72
N THR A 20 -0.16 13.86 -22.70
CA THR A 20 0.80 14.97 -22.84
C THR A 20 2.19 14.68 -22.26
N GLY A 21 2.29 13.75 -21.31
CA GLY A 21 3.50 13.50 -20.51
C GLY A 21 3.95 14.69 -19.65
N LYS A 22 3.12 15.72 -19.48
CA LYS A 22 3.45 16.98 -18.80
C LYS A 22 2.52 17.24 -17.63
N PRO A 23 3.00 17.94 -16.57
CA PRO A 23 2.14 18.41 -15.49
C PRO A 23 0.94 19.19 -16.02
N VAL A 24 -0.23 18.97 -15.41
CA VAL A 24 -1.52 19.47 -15.92
C VAL A 24 -1.96 20.70 -15.13
N HIS A 25 -2.30 21.76 -15.85
CA HIS A 25 -2.85 22.97 -15.25
C HIS A 25 -4.34 22.80 -14.96
N TYR A 26 -4.82 23.30 -13.81
CA TYR A 26 -6.24 23.18 -13.42
C TYR A 26 -7.22 23.73 -14.45
N ILE A 27 -6.80 24.73 -15.26
CA ILE A 27 -7.62 25.30 -16.34
C ILE A 27 -7.93 24.23 -17.41
N ALA A 28 -6.97 23.40 -17.78
CA ALA A 28 -7.21 22.35 -18.78
C ALA A 28 -8.24 21.34 -18.29
N VAL A 29 -8.24 21.04 -16.99
CA VAL A 29 -9.26 20.15 -16.38
C VAL A 29 -10.62 20.83 -16.33
N ALA A 30 -10.67 22.14 -16.01
CA ALA A 30 -11.89 22.92 -15.98
C ALA A 30 -12.59 22.94 -17.35
N GLU A 31 -11.82 23.21 -18.41
CA GLU A 31 -12.31 23.23 -19.79
C GLU A 31 -12.81 21.83 -20.22
N ALA A 32 -12.03 20.81 -19.93
CA ALA A 32 -12.36 19.44 -20.30
C ALA A 32 -13.62 18.89 -19.61
N LEU A 33 -13.92 19.34 -18.39
CA LEU A 33 -15.09 18.94 -17.60
C LEU A 33 -16.23 19.97 -17.66
N LYS A 34 -16.05 21.07 -18.38
CA LYS A 34 -17.01 22.19 -18.50
C LYS A 34 -17.47 22.74 -17.14
N VAL A 35 -16.51 22.96 -16.24
CA VAL A 35 -16.73 23.53 -14.91
C VAL A 35 -15.97 24.85 -14.76
N SER A 36 -16.28 25.60 -13.68
CA SER A 36 -15.54 26.82 -13.38
C SER A 36 -14.08 26.51 -13.00
N LYS A 37 -13.16 27.45 -13.29
CA LYS A 37 -11.74 27.35 -12.91
C LYS A 37 -11.57 27.18 -11.39
N TRP A 38 -12.38 27.86 -10.61
CA TRP A 38 -12.41 27.75 -9.15
C TRP A 38 -12.83 26.37 -8.68
N THR A 39 -13.90 25.82 -9.25
CA THR A 39 -14.35 24.45 -8.94
C THR A 39 -13.27 23.42 -9.27
N ALA A 40 -12.60 23.57 -10.42
CA ALA A 40 -11.52 22.66 -10.78
C ALA A 40 -10.37 22.74 -9.80
N TYR A 41 -9.93 23.94 -9.47
CA TYR A 41 -8.84 24.17 -8.52
C TYR A 41 -9.13 23.58 -7.13
N ASP A 42 -10.31 23.84 -6.57
CA ASP A 42 -10.71 23.35 -5.25
C ASP A 42 -10.74 21.81 -5.21
N VAL A 43 -11.33 21.17 -6.22
CA VAL A 43 -11.39 19.70 -6.29
C VAL A 43 -10.01 19.08 -6.46
N LEU A 44 -9.12 19.71 -7.25
CA LEU A 44 -7.74 19.22 -7.41
C LEU A 44 -6.92 19.39 -6.13
N LEU A 45 -7.14 20.46 -5.35
CA LEU A 45 -6.52 20.63 -4.03
C LEU A 45 -7.01 19.55 -3.03
N GLU A 46 -8.29 19.19 -3.08
CA GLU A 46 -8.80 18.11 -2.25
C GLU A 46 -8.19 16.76 -2.64
N LEU A 47 -8.06 16.49 -3.94
CA LEU A 47 -7.39 15.29 -4.44
C LEU A 47 -5.90 15.25 -4.07
N GLU A 48 -5.23 16.40 -4.03
CA GLU A 48 -3.86 16.53 -3.53
C GLU A 48 -3.79 16.21 -2.03
N LYS A 49 -4.67 16.80 -1.21
CA LYS A 49 -4.76 16.50 0.24
C LYS A 49 -5.02 15.01 0.50
N GLU A 50 -5.81 14.37 -0.35
CA GLU A 50 -6.06 12.93 -0.29
C GLU A 50 -4.90 12.11 -0.88
N GLY A 51 -3.86 12.75 -1.45
CA GLY A 51 -2.63 12.16 -1.97
C GLY A 51 -2.77 11.51 -3.34
N PHE A 52 -3.84 11.79 -4.07
CA PHE A 52 -4.00 11.33 -5.46
C PHE A 52 -3.25 12.20 -6.47
N LEU A 53 -2.93 13.43 -6.09
CA LEU A 53 -2.19 14.37 -6.93
C LEU A 53 -1.01 14.95 -6.16
N GLU A 54 0.02 15.33 -6.90
CA GLU A 54 1.15 16.10 -6.41
C GLU A 54 1.15 17.48 -7.11
N ARG A 55 1.35 18.53 -6.33
CA ARG A 55 1.41 19.89 -6.83
C ARG A 55 2.85 20.29 -7.16
N GLN A 56 3.03 20.83 -8.35
CA GLN A 56 4.31 21.37 -8.81
C GLN A 56 4.16 22.85 -9.15
N TYR A 57 5.19 23.62 -8.83
CA TYR A 57 5.27 25.04 -9.19
C TYR A 57 6.24 25.20 -10.36
N ILE A 58 5.72 25.59 -11.53
CA ILE A 58 6.55 25.81 -12.72
C ILE A 58 6.70 27.30 -12.93
N VAL A 59 7.95 27.77 -12.94
CA VAL A 59 8.28 29.17 -13.31
C VAL A 59 8.41 29.23 -14.83
N ASN A 60 7.60 30.06 -15.44
CA ASN A 60 7.66 30.26 -16.90
C ASN A 60 8.93 31.09 -17.25
N SER A 61 9.99 30.43 -17.70
CA SER A 61 11.26 31.06 -18.05
C SER A 61 11.23 31.79 -19.39
N ASN A 62 10.11 31.77 -20.13
CA ASN A 62 10.00 32.34 -21.45
C ASN A 62 9.39 33.76 -21.53
N GLU A 63 8.91 34.31 -20.42
CA GLU A 63 8.40 35.67 -20.38
C GLU A 63 9.31 36.54 -19.51
N LYS A 64 9.85 37.64 -20.09
CA LYS A 64 10.72 38.65 -19.43
C LYS A 64 10.01 39.46 -18.33
N THR A 65 8.86 39.05 -17.86
CA THR A 65 8.15 39.66 -16.73
C THR A 65 8.22 38.76 -15.52
N PRO A 66 8.45 39.29 -14.30
CA PRO A 66 8.41 38.50 -13.08
C PRO A 66 6.98 38.00 -12.89
N GLY A 67 6.70 36.84 -13.48
CA GLY A 67 5.39 36.18 -13.46
C GLY A 67 5.23 35.24 -12.27
N ARG A 68 4.01 35.13 -11.74
CA ARG A 68 3.64 34.17 -10.69
C ARG A 68 3.89 32.78 -11.21
N SER A 69 4.49 31.92 -10.37
CA SER A 69 4.62 30.48 -10.66
C SER A 69 3.25 29.87 -10.95
N MET A 70 3.16 29.09 -12.02
CA MET A 70 1.93 28.35 -12.35
C MET A 70 1.83 27.11 -11.49
N VAL A 71 0.64 26.89 -10.92
CA VAL A 71 0.31 25.70 -10.15
C VAL A 71 -0.11 24.60 -11.13
N MET A 72 0.67 23.54 -11.16
CA MET A 72 0.44 22.36 -11.98
C MET A 72 0.22 21.14 -11.10
N PHE A 73 -0.48 20.17 -11.62
CA PHE A 73 -0.80 18.91 -10.90
C PHE A 73 -0.30 17.72 -11.72
N VAL A 74 0.27 16.74 -11.00
CA VAL A 74 0.72 15.47 -11.55
C VAL A 74 0.00 14.34 -10.81
N PRO A 75 -0.51 13.33 -11.50
CA PRO A 75 -1.04 12.13 -10.84
C PRO A 75 0.05 11.48 -9.99
N SER A 76 -0.26 11.22 -8.72
CA SER A 76 0.64 10.51 -7.83
C SER A 76 0.71 9.01 -8.18
N PRO A 77 1.70 8.26 -7.68
CA PRO A 77 1.72 6.80 -7.79
C PRO A 77 0.44 6.15 -7.24
N LEU A 78 -0.19 6.74 -6.23
CA LEU A 78 -1.50 6.30 -5.72
C LEU A 78 -2.61 6.47 -6.77
N ALA A 79 -2.58 7.54 -7.56
CA ALA A 79 -3.51 7.71 -8.68
C ALA A 79 -3.22 6.71 -9.81
N ALA A 80 -1.94 6.37 -10.05
CA ALA A 80 -1.54 5.40 -11.06
C ALA A 80 -1.94 3.96 -10.67
N SER A 81 -1.84 3.60 -9.40
CA SER A 81 -2.28 2.28 -8.90
C SER A 81 -3.79 2.05 -9.05
N LEU A 82 -4.58 3.13 -9.22
CA LEU A 82 -6.00 3.02 -9.57
C LEU A 82 -6.24 2.58 -11.04
N GLU A 83 -5.22 2.49 -11.89
CA GLU A 83 -5.34 2.06 -13.29
C GLU A 83 -5.14 0.55 -13.51
N GLY A 84 -4.44 -0.12 -12.60
CA GLY A 84 -4.27 -1.58 -12.66
C GLY A 84 -5.55 -2.37 -12.47
N SER A 85 -6.66 -1.68 -12.15
CA SER A 85 -7.98 -2.26 -12.01
C SER A 85 -8.99 -1.33 -12.67
N GLY A 86 -9.31 -1.59 -13.90
CA GLY A 86 -10.45 -1.01 -14.59
C GLY A 86 -11.76 -1.40 -13.89
N GLY A 87 -11.98 -0.89 -12.71
CA GLY A 87 -13.15 -1.13 -11.88
C GLY A 87 -12.82 -1.09 -10.39
N ASN A 88 -13.29 -0.07 -9.68
CA ASN A 88 -13.57 -0.10 -8.26
C ASN A 88 -12.45 0.23 -7.26
N THR A 89 -12.33 1.51 -6.92
CA THR A 89 -11.83 1.90 -5.58
C THR A 89 -12.75 1.32 -4.48
N SER A 90 -14.04 1.12 -4.76
CA SER A 90 -14.97 0.38 -3.90
C SER A 90 -14.58 -1.09 -3.75
N SER A 91 -14.07 -1.73 -4.81
CA SER A 91 -13.60 -3.11 -4.76
C SER A 91 -12.35 -3.25 -3.89
N PHE A 92 -11.31 -2.44 -4.11
CA PHE A 92 -10.11 -2.51 -3.27
C PHE A 92 -10.41 -2.33 -1.78
N VAL A 93 -11.25 -1.37 -1.42
CA VAL A 93 -11.62 -1.15 -0.01
C VAL A 93 -12.36 -2.36 0.56
N LEU A 94 -13.27 -2.94 -0.21
CA LEU A 94 -14.00 -4.15 0.19
C LEU A 94 -13.05 -5.36 0.26
N ASP A 95 -12.23 -5.57 -0.77
CA ASP A 95 -11.26 -6.66 -0.84
C ASP A 95 -10.23 -6.57 0.30
N TRP A 96 -9.77 -5.34 0.60
CA TRP A 96 -8.89 -5.08 1.74
C TRP A 96 -9.57 -5.37 3.09
N GLN A 97 -10.79 -4.89 3.28
CA GLN A 97 -11.54 -5.14 4.52
C GLN A 97 -11.80 -6.64 4.74
N GLN A 98 -12.17 -7.35 3.69
CA GLN A 98 -12.37 -8.80 3.74
C GLN A 98 -11.07 -9.54 4.04
N ALA A 99 -10.00 -9.24 3.30
CA ALA A 99 -8.68 -9.84 3.52
C ALA A 99 -8.18 -9.56 4.94
N ARG A 100 -8.23 -8.29 5.38
CA ARG A 100 -7.82 -7.89 6.72
C ARG A 100 -8.59 -8.64 7.82
N ALA A 101 -9.93 -8.71 7.71
CA ALA A 101 -10.76 -9.42 8.69
C ALA A 101 -10.40 -10.92 8.73
N ARG A 102 -10.26 -11.57 7.57
CA ARG A 102 -9.89 -12.98 7.45
C ARG A 102 -8.50 -13.27 8.06
N LEU A 103 -7.51 -12.40 7.78
CA LEU A 103 -6.15 -12.56 8.26
C LEU A 103 -6.05 -12.37 9.78
N LEU A 104 -6.74 -11.37 10.32
CA LEU A 104 -6.78 -11.13 11.77
C LEU A 104 -7.53 -12.25 12.52
N ASP A 105 -8.58 -12.80 11.93
CA ASP A 105 -9.31 -13.94 12.49
C ASP A 105 -8.41 -15.20 12.54
N ALA A 106 -7.64 -15.45 11.50
CA ALA A 106 -6.68 -16.55 11.46
C ALA A 106 -5.61 -16.47 12.56
N LEU A 107 -5.24 -15.25 13.00
CA LEU A 107 -4.27 -15.02 14.07
C LEU A 107 -4.89 -15.12 15.47
N ALA A 108 -6.15 -14.67 15.63
CA ALA A 108 -6.81 -14.60 16.94
C ALA A 108 -6.99 -15.96 17.65
N ASN A 109 -7.15 -17.02 16.87
CA ASN A 109 -7.40 -18.38 17.40
C ASN A 109 -6.23 -19.33 17.11
N LEU A 110 -5.05 -18.80 16.76
CA LEU A 110 -3.91 -19.58 16.34
C LEU A 110 -3.25 -20.31 17.49
N LEU A 111 -3.29 -21.63 17.47
CA LEU A 111 -2.49 -22.49 18.34
C LEU A 111 -1.14 -22.79 17.66
N PRO A 112 -0.01 -22.81 18.41
CA PRO A 112 1.32 -23.07 17.83
C PRO A 112 1.41 -24.37 17.02
N ARG A 113 0.69 -25.40 17.43
CA ARG A 113 0.64 -26.71 16.74
C ARG A 113 -0.09 -26.66 15.39
N GLU A 114 -0.93 -25.67 15.17
CA GLU A 114 -1.75 -25.49 13.95
C GLU A 114 -1.10 -24.55 12.94
N ALA A 115 0.04 -23.94 13.31
CA ALA A 115 0.72 -22.94 12.51
C ALA A 115 1.01 -23.42 11.06
N GLY A 116 1.44 -24.65 10.89
CA GLY A 116 1.72 -25.23 9.57
C GLY A 116 0.47 -25.36 8.71
N GLN A 117 -0.66 -25.77 9.30
CA GLN A 117 -1.93 -25.89 8.60
C GLN A 117 -2.48 -24.51 8.21
N VAL A 118 -2.54 -23.59 9.16
CA VAL A 118 -3.03 -22.21 8.92
C VAL A 118 -2.18 -21.50 7.88
N ALA A 119 -0.86 -21.64 7.93
CA ALA A 119 0.03 -21.10 6.91
C ALA A 119 -0.26 -21.69 5.51
N GLY A 120 -0.50 -23.00 5.43
CA GLY A 120 -0.88 -23.69 4.18
C GLY A 120 -2.21 -23.19 3.62
N GLU A 121 -3.22 -23.01 4.45
CA GLU A 121 -4.52 -22.47 4.07
C GLU A 121 -4.38 -21.03 3.53
N LEU A 122 -3.67 -20.17 4.25
CA LEU A 122 -3.42 -18.79 3.83
C LEU A 122 -2.63 -18.70 2.51
N LEU A 123 -1.69 -19.62 2.27
CA LEU A 123 -0.97 -19.70 1.00
C LEU A 123 -1.89 -20.08 -0.17
N GLN A 124 -2.86 -20.97 0.05
CA GLN A 124 -3.85 -21.36 -0.97
C GLN A 124 -4.87 -20.25 -1.23
N GLU A 125 -5.28 -19.52 -0.18
CA GLU A 125 -6.21 -18.39 -0.27
C GLU A 125 -5.55 -17.14 -0.84
N MET A 126 -4.19 -17.08 -0.88
CA MET A 126 -3.48 -15.88 -1.29
C MET A 126 -3.89 -15.47 -2.70
N PRO A 127 -4.45 -14.26 -2.86
CA PRO A 127 -4.86 -13.79 -4.17
C PRO A 127 -3.62 -13.70 -5.08
N GLY A 128 -3.75 -14.20 -6.29
CA GLY A 128 -2.68 -14.13 -7.28
C GLY A 128 -2.18 -12.69 -7.50
N LYS A 129 -1.80 -12.31 -8.68
CA LYS A 129 -1.15 -11.02 -9.01
C LYS A 129 -2.02 -9.74 -8.81
N THR A 130 -3.11 -9.76 -8.04
CA THR A 130 -4.16 -8.73 -8.10
C THR A 130 -3.86 -7.45 -7.33
N ASN A 131 -3.26 -7.50 -6.14
CA ASN A 131 -2.96 -6.29 -5.37
C ASN A 131 -1.74 -6.47 -4.45
N PRO A 132 -0.68 -5.66 -4.63
CA PRO A 132 0.55 -5.76 -3.84
C PRO A 132 0.31 -5.61 -2.33
N VAL A 133 -0.61 -4.74 -1.90
CA VAL A 133 -0.92 -4.51 -0.48
C VAL A 133 -1.54 -5.75 0.15
N ILE A 134 -2.54 -6.35 -0.51
CA ILE A 134 -3.22 -7.55 -0.01
C ILE A 134 -2.25 -8.73 0.03
N THR A 135 -1.49 -8.95 -1.04
CA THR A 135 -0.47 -10.01 -1.08
C THR A 135 0.58 -9.82 0.01
N SER A 136 1.00 -8.58 0.27
CA SER A 136 1.94 -8.25 1.35
C SER A 136 1.35 -8.56 2.73
N ALA A 137 0.07 -8.24 2.96
CA ALA A 137 -0.61 -8.56 4.21
C ALA A 137 -0.70 -10.07 4.46
N TYR A 138 -1.04 -10.87 3.43
CA TYR A 138 -1.00 -12.34 3.51
C TYR A 138 0.40 -12.85 3.87
N THR A 139 1.43 -12.36 3.19
CA THR A 139 2.82 -12.77 3.45
C THR A 139 3.27 -12.43 4.87
N LEU A 140 2.96 -11.22 5.36
CA LEU A 140 3.24 -10.80 6.73
C LEU A 140 2.50 -11.69 7.74
N THR A 141 1.24 -11.99 7.48
CA THR A 141 0.45 -12.87 8.37
C THR A 141 1.04 -14.27 8.43
N ILE A 142 1.42 -14.87 7.30
CA ILE A 142 2.08 -16.17 7.26
C ILE A 142 3.39 -16.13 8.04
N LEU A 143 4.18 -15.06 7.91
CA LEU A 143 5.39 -14.87 8.71
C LEU A 143 5.08 -14.86 10.21
N LEU A 144 4.03 -14.13 10.66
CA LEU A 144 3.61 -14.09 12.06
C LEU A 144 3.13 -15.47 12.56
N VAL A 145 2.40 -16.22 11.73
CA VAL A 145 2.00 -17.61 12.03
C VAL A 145 3.23 -18.48 12.30
N TYR A 146 4.25 -18.38 11.46
CA TYR A 146 5.52 -19.08 11.70
C TYR A 146 6.21 -18.63 12.98
N LEU A 147 6.30 -17.31 13.23
CA LEU A 147 6.93 -16.77 14.43
C LEU A 147 6.20 -17.22 15.70
N LYS A 148 4.87 -17.35 15.67
CA LYS A 148 4.10 -17.93 16.79
C LYS A 148 4.53 -19.35 17.10
N SER A 149 4.84 -20.18 16.10
CA SER A 149 5.33 -21.55 16.31
C SER A 149 6.73 -21.58 16.95
N LEU A 150 7.52 -20.50 16.83
CA LEU A 150 8.82 -20.33 17.51
C LEU A 150 8.70 -19.87 18.96
N GLY A 151 7.49 -19.47 19.36
CA GLY A 151 7.18 -18.97 20.69
C GLY A 151 7.12 -17.45 20.80
N GLU A 152 6.63 -16.97 21.92
CA GLU A 152 6.35 -15.56 22.16
C GLU A 152 7.58 -14.64 22.05
N ARG A 153 8.76 -15.14 22.37
CA ARG A 153 10.01 -14.37 22.27
C ARG A 153 10.30 -13.91 20.84
N ALA A 154 9.98 -14.74 19.84
CA ALA A 154 10.18 -14.38 18.44
C ALA A 154 9.26 -13.20 18.03
N LEU A 155 8.01 -13.21 18.46
CA LEU A 155 7.05 -12.12 18.23
C LEU A 155 7.47 -10.84 18.95
N GLN A 156 7.95 -10.94 20.18
CA GLN A 156 8.46 -9.79 20.95
C GLN A 156 9.65 -9.12 20.28
N VAL A 157 10.57 -9.89 19.68
CA VAL A 157 11.73 -9.34 18.96
C VAL A 157 11.27 -8.54 17.73
N VAL A 158 10.31 -9.08 16.95
CA VAL A 158 9.73 -8.37 15.80
C VAL A 158 9.00 -7.11 16.25
N ARG A 159 8.20 -7.18 17.32
CA ARG A 159 7.51 -6.01 17.89
C ARG A 159 8.50 -4.93 18.31
N SER A 160 9.57 -5.30 19.03
CA SER A 160 10.62 -4.36 19.46
C SER A 160 11.36 -3.74 18.27
N ALA A 161 11.53 -4.45 17.16
CA ALA A 161 12.13 -3.91 15.94
C ALA A 161 11.19 -2.88 15.29
N LEU A 162 9.88 -3.19 15.29
CA LEU A 162 8.85 -2.31 14.74
C LEU A 162 8.77 -0.98 15.51
N ASP A 163 8.75 -1.04 16.84
CA ASP A 163 8.64 0.12 17.73
C ASP A 163 9.82 1.10 17.61
N LYS A 164 10.95 0.64 17.11
CA LYS A 164 12.16 1.46 16.88
C LYS A 164 12.16 2.17 15.53
N ALA A 165 11.23 1.84 14.65
CA ALA A 165 11.19 2.40 13.31
C ALA A 165 10.61 3.82 13.31
N SER A 166 11.33 4.76 12.72
CA SER A 166 10.92 6.16 12.60
C SER A 166 9.99 6.43 11.41
N ARG A 167 9.90 5.48 10.46
CA ARG A 167 9.09 5.58 9.25
C ARG A 167 8.35 4.28 8.98
N PRO A 168 7.13 4.31 8.41
CA PRO A 168 6.35 3.09 8.11
C PRO A 168 7.11 2.09 7.24
N GLU A 169 7.76 2.54 6.19
CA GLU A 169 8.59 1.73 5.30
C GLU A 169 9.70 1.01 6.06
N ALA A 170 10.46 1.75 6.87
CA ALA A 170 11.55 1.19 7.69
C ALA A 170 11.01 0.15 8.69
N GLY A 171 9.82 0.38 9.26
CA GLY A 171 9.15 -0.56 10.15
C GLY A 171 8.84 -1.89 9.46
N LEU A 172 8.29 -1.84 8.26
CA LEU A 172 8.00 -3.03 7.46
C LEU A 172 9.27 -3.81 7.10
N PHE A 173 10.34 -3.12 6.68
CA PHE A 173 11.63 -3.76 6.40
C PHE A 173 12.25 -4.39 7.64
N LEU A 174 12.25 -3.68 8.78
CA LEU A 174 12.79 -4.21 10.05
C LEU A 174 12.00 -5.43 10.52
N ALA A 175 10.67 -5.38 10.50
CA ALA A 175 9.83 -6.50 10.88
C ALA A 175 10.04 -7.71 9.97
N THR A 176 10.06 -7.49 8.65
CA THR A 176 10.26 -8.55 7.65
C THR A 176 11.66 -9.17 7.77
N GLY A 177 12.71 -8.35 7.85
CA GLY A 177 14.10 -8.81 7.96
C GLY A 177 14.36 -9.54 9.28
N THR A 178 13.86 -9.03 10.39
CA THR A 178 13.96 -9.67 11.70
C THR A 178 13.19 -10.99 11.72
N GLY A 179 11.96 -10.99 11.23
CA GLY A 179 11.14 -12.20 11.14
C GLY A 179 11.76 -13.26 10.24
N LEU A 180 12.31 -12.86 9.09
CA LEU A 180 13.03 -13.77 8.19
C LEU A 180 14.28 -14.35 8.87
N GLY A 181 15.08 -13.53 9.53
CA GLY A 181 16.27 -13.98 10.25
C GLY A 181 15.98 -15.02 11.33
N LEU A 182 14.84 -14.87 12.02
CA LEU A 182 14.37 -15.85 13.00
C LEU A 182 13.83 -17.12 12.31
N ALA A 183 13.12 -16.97 11.19
CA ALA A 183 12.53 -18.09 10.45
C ALA A 183 13.59 -18.96 9.75
N VAL A 184 14.67 -18.38 9.23
CA VAL A 184 15.73 -19.10 8.48
C VAL A 184 16.35 -20.25 9.27
N ASN A 185 16.48 -20.13 10.58
CA ASN A 185 17.01 -21.19 11.43
C ASN A 185 16.11 -22.45 11.47
N MET A 186 14.86 -22.34 11.05
CA MET A 186 13.88 -23.45 11.05
C MET A 186 13.52 -23.94 9.63
N LEU A 187 13.97 -23.25 8.58
CA LEU A 187 13.68 -23.56 7.19
C LEU A 187 14.08 -24.97 6.73
N PRO A 188 15.17 -25.59 7.23
CA PRO A 188 15.60 -26.90 6.73
C PRO A 188 14.61 -28.04 6.95
N GLN A 189 13.64 -27.87 7.85
CA GLN A 189 12.74 -28.94 8.30
C GLN A 189 11.29 -28.81 7.82
N ASN A 190 10.94 -27.71 7.12
CA ASN A 190 9.56 -27.45 6.70
C ASN A 190 9.42 -27.28 5.17
N PRO A 191 8.63 -28.13 4.49
CA PRO A 191 8.44 -28.06 3.03
C PRO A 191 7.82 -26.73 2.56
N LEU A 192 7.12 -25.98 3.42
CA LEU A 192 6.55 -24.66 3.11
C LEU A 192 7.60 -23.54 3.15
N ALA A 193 8.77 -23.81 3.68
CA ALA A 193 9.83 -22.82 3.86
C ALA A 193 10.38 -22.27 2.54
N GLY A 194 10.54 -23.13 1.53
CA GLY A 194 10.98 -22.71 0.20
C GLY A 194 9.96 -21.81 -0.50
N GLN A 195 8.66 -22.08 -0.30
CA GLN A 195 7.60 -21.22 -0.83
C GLN A 195 7.58 -19.87 -0.11
N LEU A 196 7.72 -19.85 1.21
CA LEU A 196 7.77 -18.63 2.01
C LEU A 196 8.92 -17.72 1.58
N ALA A 197 10.11 -18.26 1.31
CA ALA A 197 11.25 -17.47 0.83
C ALA A 197 10.93 -16.71 -0.48
N GLY A 198 10.24 -17.36 -1.42
CA GLY A 198 9.78 -16.72 -2.65
C GLY A 198 8.77 -15.58 -2.40
N TYR A 199 7.88 -15.74 -1.43
CA TYR A 199 6.94 -14.69 -1.06
C TYR A 199 7.59 -13.53 -0.31
N LEU A 200 8.59 -13.79 0.52
CA LEU A 200 9.34 -12.76 1.24
C LEU A 200 10.18 -11.90 0.29
N ASN A 201 10.79 -12.48 -0.74
CA ASN A 201 11.46 -11.70 -1.77
C ASN A 201 10.49 -10.77 -2.51
N ARG A 202 9.30 -11.27 -2.88
CA ARG A 202 8.25 -10.42 -3.48
C ARG A 202 7.72 -9.36 -2.52
N LEU A 203 7.62 -9.67 -1.23
CA LEU A 203 7.22 -8.69 -0.22
C LEU A 203 8.21 -7.53 -0.17
N GLN A 204 9.51 -7.79 -0.24
CA GLN A 204 10.52 -6.73 -0.29
C GLN A 204 10.34 -5.86 -1.53
N GLU A 205 10.21 -6.46 -2.73
CA GLU A 205 9.93 -5.72 -3.96
C GLU A 205 8.64 -4.91 -3.88
N HIS A 206 7.59 -5.46 -3.26
CA HIS A 206 6.33 -4.75 -3.04
C HIS A 206 6.55 -3.54 -2.12
N ILE A 207 7.21 -3.71 -0.97
CA ILE A 207 7.46 -2.60 -0.02
C ILE A 207 8.22 -1.45 -0.71
N GLU A 208 9.20 -1.75 -1.56
CA GLU A 208 9.95 -0.72 -2.30
C GLU A 208 9.06 0.10 -3.26
N ASN A 209 8.00 -0.51 -3.78
CA ASN A 209 7.12 0.09 -4.79
C ASN A 209 5.79 0.64 -4.24
N LEU A 210 5.50 0.44 -2.95
CA LEU A 210 4.30 0.95 -2.31
C LEU A 210 4.40 2.46 -2.04
N THR A 211 3.26 3.12 -2.04
CA THR A 211 3.15 4.52 -1.61
C THR A 211 3.24 4.65 -0.09
N GLY A 212 3.58 5.84 0.41
CA GLY A 212 3.65 6.09 1.86
C GLY A 212 2.34 5.81 2.61
N ARG A 213 1.18 5.91 1.94
CA ARG A 213 -0.12 5.53 2.52
C ARG A 213 -0.30 4.02 2.61
N GLU A 214 0.12 3.30 1.60
CA GLU A 214 0.07 1.83 1.58
C GLU A 214 1.05 1.25 2.60
N HIS A 215 2.23 1.85 2.77
CA HIS A 215 3.15 1.51 3.86
C HIS A 215 2.49 1.70 5.23
N LYS A 216 1.81 2.83 5.45
CA LYS A 216 1.09 3.09 6.69
C LYS A 216 -0.03 2.08 6.91
N LEU A 217 -0.82 1.78 5.86
CA LEU A 217 -1.91 0.81 5.92
C LEU A 217 -1.42 -0.58 6.32
N LEU A 218 -0.30 -1.03 5.73
CA LEU A 218 0.33 -2.31 6.07
C LEU A 218 0.95 -2.30 7.47
N LEU A 219 1.55 -1.17 7.88
CA LEU A 219 2.13 -1.04 9.21
C LEU A 219 1.05 -1.09 10.29
N ASP A 220 -0.05 -0.35 10.10
CA ASP A 220 -1.19 -0.35 11.01
C ASP A 220 -1.80 -1.76 11.12
N PHE A 221 -1.91 -2.47 9.99
CA PHE A 221 -2.32 -3.87 9.97
C PHE A 221 -1.35 -4.77 10.74
N LEU A 222 -0.04 -4.61 10.55
CA LEU A 222 0.99 -5.43 11.19
C LEU A 222 0.98 -5.24 12.72
N HIS A 223 0.79 -4.01 13.21
CA HIS A 223 0.62 -3.73 14.63
C HIS A 223 -0.58 -4.47 15.21
N GLU A 224 -1.74 -4.37 14.56
CA GLU A 224 -2.95 -5.06 14.99
C GLU A 224 -2.80 -6.59 14.93
N ALA A 225 -2.14 -7.10 13.89
CA ALA A 225 -1.85 -8.52 13.74
C ALA A 225 -0.94 -9.05 14.86
N LEU A 226 0.07 -8.27 15.26
CA LEU A 226 0.93 -8.59 16.41
C LEU A 226 0.18 -8.57 17.74
N GLU A 227 -0.79 -7.68 17.92
CA GLU A 227 -1.65 -7.66 19.11
C GLU A 227 -2.56 -8.89 19.20
N ARG A 228 -3.01 -9.42 18.06
CA ARG A 228 -3.88 -10.59 17.98
C ARG A 228 -3.15 -11.90 18.18
N VAL A 229 -1.91 -11.99 17.76
CA VAL A 229 -1.13 -13.23 17.78
C VAL A 229 -0.40 -13.45 19.11
N VAL A 230 -0.20 -12.39 19.90
CA VAL A 230 0.37 -12.50 21.26
C VAL A 230 -0.69 -12.96 22.25
#